data_6c6ad85d3c9c2bc23af21298e375f25f
#
_entry.id   6c6ad85d3c9c2bc23af21298e375f25f
#
_cell.length_a   1.000
_cell.length_b   1.000
_cell.length_c   1.000
_cell.angle_alpha   90.00
_cell.angle_beta   90.00
_cell.angle_gamma   90.00
#
_symmetry.space_group_name_H-M   'P 1'
#
loop_
_entity.id
_entity.type
_entity.pdbx_description
1 polymer ?
#
loop_
_entity_poly.entity_id
_entity_poly.type
_entity_poly.pdbx_seq_one_letter_code
_entity_poly.pdbx_strand_id
1 'polypeptide(L)'
;MTSQENYKVNSSGYYGKYGGAYVPEMLLPNILELQENYLEIMSKSSFKKEFDYLLRDYVGRPTPLYLAQRMSEKYQAQIFLKREDLCHTGAHKINNTIGQILLAKALHKKKIIAETGAGQHGVATCLLYTSDAADE
;
A
#
# COMPACT_ATOMS: atom_id res chain seq x y z
N MET A 1 13.87 -31.35 7.54
CA MET A 1 12.76 -30.50 7.99
C MET A 1 13.12 -29.08 7.58
N THR A 2 12.58 -28.61 6.46
CA THR A 2 12.76 -27.23 6.01
C THR A 2 11.95 -26.33 6.95
N SER A 3 12.67 -25.50 7.73
CA SER A 3 12.04 -24.44 8.51
C SER A 3 11.22 -23.59 7.56
N GLN A 4 9.90 -23.53 7.78
CA GLN A 4 9.08 -22.50 7.12
C GLN A 4 9.69 -21.16 7.51
N GLU A 5 10.38 -20.52 6.56
CA GLU A 5 10.88 -19.16 6.74
C GLU A 5 9.68 -18.27 7.08
N ASN A 6 9.77 -17.63 8.23
CA ASN A 6 8.71 -16.75 8.69
C ASN A 6 8.79 -15.44 7.85
N TYR A 7 7.98 -15.34 6.81
CA TYR A 7 7.91 -14.17 5.92
C TYR A 7 7.23 -12.94 6.56
N LYS A 8 7.06 -12.95 7.89
CA LYS A 8 6.54 -11.79 8.61
C LYS A 8 7.69 -10.89 9.04
N VAL A 9 7.45 -9.58 8.95
CA VAL A 9 8.39 -8.59 9.48
C VAL A 9 8.51 -8.75 11.00
N ASN A 10 9.74 -8.71 11.51
CA ASN A 10 10.00 -8.68 12.94
C ASN A 10 9.96 -7.24 13.49
N SER A 11 10.09 -7.08 14.80
CA SER A 11 10.09 -5.77 15.49
C SER A 11 11.20 -4.81 15.03
N SER A 12 12.25 -5.34 14.41
CA SER A 12 13.37 -4.54 13.87
C SER A 12 13.24 -4.25 12.38
N GLY A 13 12.11 -4.55 11.75
CA GLY A 13 11.85 -4.25 10.33
C GLY A 13 12.51 -5.23 9.34
N TYR A 14 12.83 -6.46 9.80
CA TYR A 14 13.46 -7.46 8.94
C TYR A 14 12.53 -8.63 8.62
N TYR A 15 12.63 -9.11 7.38
CA TYR A 15 12.07 -10.37 6.88
C TYR A 15 13.20 -11.41 6.80
N GLY A 16 13.43 -12.15 7.87
CA GLY A 16 14.60 -13.02 7.99
C GLY A 16 15.91 -12.21 7.94
N LYS A 17 16.76 -12.47 6.95
CA LYS A 17 18.01 -11.73 6.72
C LYS A 17 17.86 -10.47 5.85
N TYR A 18 16.67 -10.19 5.32
CA TYR A 18 16.39 -9.07 4.42
C TYR A 18 15.66 -7.97 5.16
N GLY A 19 16.05 -6.73 4.92
CA GLY A 19 15.41 -5.56 5.55
C GLY A 19 16.43 -4.51 5.94
N GLY A 20 16.04 -3.65 6.86
CA GLY A 20 16.80 -2.50 7.31
C GLY A 20 16.37 -1.20 6.65
N ALA A 21 16.83 -0.08 7.21
CA ALA A 21 16.50 1.27 6.77
C ALA A 21 17.74 2.01 6.31
N TYR A 22 18.01 1.95 5.02
CA TYR A 22 19.14 2.66 4.37
C TYR A 22 18.64 3.99 3.82
N VAL A 23 18.38 4.93 4.71
CA VAL A 23 17.82 6.25 4.40
C VAL A 23 18.77 7.36 4.86
N PRO A 24 18.66 8.59 4.31
CA PRO A 24 19.38 9.74 4.84
C PRO A 24 19.09 9.97 6.34
N GLU A 25 20.09 10.40 7.11
CA GLU A 25 19.99 10.59 8.56
C GLU A 25 18.78 11.42 8.99
N MET A 26 18.44 12.45 8.22
CA MET A 26 17.29 13.32 8.49
C MET A 26 15.93 12.59 8.47
N LEU A 27 15.84 11.43 7.81
CA LEU A 27 14.62 10.61 7.76
C LEU A 27 14.61 9.51 8.81
N LEU A 28 15.74 9.20 9.42
CA LEU A 28 15.90 8.11 10.37
C LEU A 28 14.90 8.19 11.55
N PRO A 29 14.69 9.36 12.20
CA PRO A 29 13.71 9.48 13.30
C PRO A 29 12.30 9.04 12.88
N ASN A 30 11.86 9.39 11.66
CA ASN A 30 10.53 9.01 11.15
C ASN A 30 10.44 7.49 10.88
N ILE A 31 11.53 6.88 10.43
CA ILE A 31 11.58 5.43 10.19
C ILE A 31 11.56 4.66 11.51
N LEU A 32 12.29 5.13 12.52
CA LEU A 32 12.27 4.51 13.85
C LEU A 32 10.88 4.61 14.49
N GLU A 33 10.26 5.77 14.45
CA GLU A 33 8.89 5.94 14.94
C GLU A 33 7.89 5.01 14.23
N LEU A 34 8.01 4.88 12.90
CA LEU A 34 7.18 3.93 12.14
C LEU A 34 7.46 2.48 12.57
N GLN A 35 8.72 2.10 12.72
CA GLN A 35 9.10 0.76 13.13
C GLN A 35 8.55 0.39 14.51
N GLU A 36 8.59 1.30 15.46
CA GLU A 36 8.09 1.10 16.82
C GLU A 36 6.57 0.91 16.87
N ASN A 37 5.83 1.65 16.03
CA ASN A 37 4.37 1.71 16.10
C ASN A 37 3.65 0.87 15.04
N TYR A 38 4.32 0.46 13.96
CA TYR A 38 3.71 -0.18 12.80
C TYR A 38 2.87 -1.40 13.14
N LEU A 39 3.45 -2.36 13.88
CA LEU A 39 2.77 -3.61 14.19
C LEU A 39 1.55 -3.39 15.09
N GLU A 40 1.63 -2.48 16.04
CA GLU A 40 0.52 -2.12 16.91
C GLU A 40 -0.61 -1.48 16.11
N ILE A 41 -0.32 -0.45 15.31
CA ILE A 41 -1.32 0.26 14.49
C ILE A 41 -2.01 -0.72 13.54
N MET A 42 -1.24 -1.53 12.81
CA MET A 42 -1.78 -2.51 11.85
C MET A 42 -2.63 -3.61 12.51
N SER A 43 -2.44 -3.87 13.79
CA SER A 43 -3.24 -4.85 14.54
C SER A 43 -4.62 -4.32 14.94
N LYS A 44 -4.79 -2.99 15.04
CA LYS A 44 -6.03 -2.36 15.51
C LYS A 44 -7.21 -2.66 14.59
N SER A 45 -8.31 -3.08 15.18
CA SER A 45 -9.55 -3.37 14.43
C SER A 45 -10.10 -2.15 13.71
N SER A 46 -9.95 -0.94 14.29
CA SER A 46 -10.36 0.32 13.67
C SER A 46 -9.57 0.58 12.38
N PHE A 47 -8.25 0.44 12.41
CA PHE A 47 -7.39 0.59 11.24
C PHE A 47 -7.80 -0.37 10.11
N LYS A 48 -7.99 -1.65 10.44
CA LYS A 48 -8.40 -2.65 9.44
C LYS A 48 -9.75 -2.32 8.81
N LYS A 49 -10.74 -1.92 9.62
CA LYS A 49 -12.07 -1.56 9.13
C LYS A 49 -12.03 -0.35 8.20
N GLU A 50 -11.29 0.69 8.56
CA GLU A 50 -11.13 1.90 7.72
C GLU A 50 -10.37 1.58 6.44
N PHE A 51 -9.30 0.79 6.51
CA PHE A 51 -8.55 0.34 5.35
C PHE A 51 -9.41 -0.48 4.39
N ASP A 52 -10.16 -1.47 4.89
CA ASP A 52 -11.04 -2.31 4.07
C ASP A 52 -12.20 -1.49 3.46
N TYR A 53 -12.76 -0.54 4.21
CA TYR A 53 -13.77 0.38 3.72
C TYR A 53 -13.24 1.21 2.55
N LEU A 54 -12.09 1.86 2.71
CA LEU A 54 -11.48 2.68 1.65
C LEU A 54 -11.08 1.84 0.43
N LEU A 55 -10.56 0.63 0.62
CA LEU A 55 -10.26 -0.26 -0.50
C LEU A 55 -11.51 -0.62 -1.29
N ARG A 56 -12.63 -0.89 -0.64
CA ARG A 56 -13.88 -1.27 -1.29
C ARG A 56 -14.59 -0.07 -1.93
N ASP A 57 -14.85 0.98 -1.14
CA ASP A 57 -15.79 2.03 -1.52
C ASP A 57 -15.11 3.22 -2.23
N TYR A 58 -13.83 3.47 -1.94
CA TYR A 58 -13.07 4.54 -2.56
C TYR A 58 -12.19 4.05 -3.74
N VAL A 59 -11.51 2.91 -3.58
CA VAL A 59 -10.64 2.36 -4.64
C VAL A 59 -11.40 1.55 -5.66
N GLY A 60 -12.49 0.88 -5.27
CA GLY A 60 -13.28 0.02 -6.13
C GLY A 60 -12.78 -1.44 -6.17
N ARG A 61 -12.30 -1.96 -5.05
CA ARG A 61 -11.86 -3.36 -4.95
C ARG A 61 -12.98 -4.29 -4.47
N PRO A 62 -12.94 -5.57 -4.86
CA PRO A 62 -11.94 -6.19 -5.74
C PRO A 62 -12.12 -5.78 -7.21
N THR A 63 -11.00 -5.54 -7.91
CA THR A 63 -11.03 -5.30 -9.35
C THR A 63 -11.34 -6.58 -10.13
N PRO A 64 -12.03 -6.49 -11.30
CA PRO A 64 -12.39 -7.66 -12.08
C PRO A 64 -11.18 -8.46 -12.58
N LEU A 65 -11.42 -9.74 -12.76
CA LEU A 65 -10.56 -10.63 -13.53
C LEU A 65 -11.21 -10.85 -14.91
N TYR A 66 -10.59 -10.29 -15.95
CA TYR A 66 -11.12 -10.27 -17.31
C TYR A 66 -10.42 -11.29 -18.19
N LEU A 67 -11.19 -12.20 -18.83
CA LEU A 67 -10.64 -13.12 -19.83
C LEU A 67 -10.37 -12.36 -21.14
N ALA A 68 -9.11 -12.26 -21.50
CA ALA A 68 -8.65 -11.65 -22.75
C ALA A 68 -8.79 -12.64 -23.91
N GLN A 69 -10.01 -12.81 -24.43
CA GLN A 69 -10.36 -13.85 -25.39
C GLN A 69 -9.46 -13.87 -26.61
N ARG A 70 -9.28 -12.73 -27.30
CA ARG A 70 -8.43 -12.63 -28.50
C ARG A 70 -6.96 -12.99 -28.24
N MET A 71 -6.44 -12.64 -27.05
CA MET A 71 -5.09 -13.05 -26.65
C MET A 71 -5.03 -14.54 -26.35
N SER A 72 -6.06 -15.07 -25.70
CA SER A 72 -6.16 -16.48 -25.37
C SER A 72 -6.19 -17.35 -26.62
N GLU A 73 -6.96 -16.96 -27.63
CA GLU A 73 -7.00 -17.62 -28.94
C GLU A 73 -5.64 -17.56 -29.66
N LYS A 74 -5.02 -16.38 -29.68
CA LYS A 74 -3.72 -16.16 -30.34
C LYS A 74 -2.61 -17.02 -29.74
N TYR A 75 -2.57 -17.14 -28.40
CA TYR A 75 -1.51 -17.86 -27.69
C TYR A 75 -1.91 -19.27 -27.26
N GLN A 76 -3.13 -19.72 -27.61
CA GLN A 76 -3.69 -21.02 -27.24
C GLN A 76 -3.57 -21.32 -25.75
N ALA A 77 -3.84 -20.32 -24.91
CA ALA A 77 -3.78 -20.37 -23.47
C ALA A 77 -4.88 -19.48 -22.87
N GLN A 78 -5.38 -19.81 -21.68
CA GLN A 78 -6.30 -18.91 -20.99
C GLN A 78 -5.53 -17.74 -20.37
N ILE A 79 -5.73 -16.53 -20.91
CA ILE A 79 -5.07 -15.32 -20.46
C ILE A 79 -6.09 -14.45 -19.75
N PHE A 80 -5.88 -14.24 -18.45
CA PHE A 80 -6.69 -13.36 -17.63
C PHE A 80 -5.92 -12.08 -17.27
N LEU A 81 -6.61 -10.95 -17.38
CA LEU A 81 -6.11 -9.64 -16.97
C LEU A 81 -6.73 -9.26 -15.62
N LYS A 82 -5.90 -9.07 -14.61
CA LYS A 82 -6.33 -8.43 -13.36
C LYS A 82 -6.40 -6.93 -13.58
N ARG A 83 -7.61 -6.39 -13.63
CA ARG A 83 -7.92 -5.04 -14.08
C ARG A 83 -7.62 -3.97 -13.02
N GLU A 84 -6.36 -3.84 -12.63
CA GLU A 84 -5.92 -2.79 -11.67
C GLU A 84 -5.98 -1.36 -12.25
N ASP A 85 -6.14 -1.25 -13.56
CA ASP A 85 -6.46 -0.01 -14.28
C ASP A 85 -7.86 0.56 -13.94
N LEU A 86 -8.73 -0.27 -13.38
CA LEU A 86 -10.07 0.15 -12.91
C LEU A 86 -10.09 0.66 -11.47
N CYS A 87 -8.97 0.59 -10.75
CA CYS A 87 -8.85 1.26 -9.47
C CYS A 87 -9.03 2.78 -9.63
N HIS A 88 -9.55 3.44 -8.62
CA HIS A 88 -9.52 4.91 -8.55
C HIS A 88 -8.08 5.41 -8.79
N THR A 89 -7.90 6.42 -9.61
CA THR A 89 -6.63 6.90 -10.19
C THR A 89 -6.09 6.11 -11.40
N GLY A 90 -6.77 5.06 -11.85
CA GLY A 90 -6.37 4.28 -13.04
C GLY A 90 -5.14 3.40 -12.86
N ALA A 91 -4.70 3.16 -11.62
CA ALA A 91 -3.49 2.38 -11.34
C ALA A 91 -3.52 1.74 -9.95
N HIS A 92 -2.69 0.70 -9.77
CA HIS A 92 -2.61 -0.05 -8.51
C HIS A 92 -1.96 0.71 -7.34
N LYS A 93 -1.30 1.83 -7.59
CA LYS A 93 -0.57 2.58 -6.55
C LYS A 93 -1.45 3.06 -5.41
N ILE A 94 -2.72 3.36 -5.67
CA ILE A 94 -3.69 3.75 -4.66
C ILE A 94 -3.82 2.72 -3.52
N ASN A 95 -3.62 1.44 -3.80
CA ASN A 95 -3.74 0.37 -2.80
C ASN A 95 -2.77 0.53 -1.64
N ASN A 96 -1.51 0.86 -1.93
CA ASN A 96 -0.52 1.04 -0.87
C ASN A 96 -0.55 2.45 -0.27
N THR A 97 -0.90 3.48 -1.05
CA THR A 97 -0.97 4.84 -0.53
C THR A 97 -2.07 5.00 0.52
N ILE A 98 -3.21 4.31 0.41
CA ILE A 98 -4.22 4.28 1.47
C ILE A 98 -3.62 3.80 2.79
N GLY A 99 -2.92 2.67 2.80
CA GLY A 99 -2.28 2.16 4.01
C GLY A 99 -1.23 3.13 4.58
N GLN A 100 -0.44 3.75 3.71
CA GLN A 100 0.57 4.73 4.11
C GLN A 100 -0.04 6.00 4.71
N ILE A 101 -1.13 6.52 4.14
CA ILE A 101 -1.82 7.71 4.66
C ILE A 101 -2.49 7.39 6.00
N LEU A 102 -3.17 6.26 6.15
CA LEU A 102 -3.75 5.85 7.42
C LEU A 102 -2.70 5.67 8.53
N LEU A 103 -1.53 5.12 8.18
CA LEU A 103 -0.39 5.05 9.11
C LEU A 103 0.11 6.43 9.49
N ALA A 104 0.28 7.32 8.52
CA ALA A 104 0.71 8.69 8.77
C ALA A 104 -0.30 9.46 9.63
N LYS A 105 -1.61 9.29 9.40
CA LYS A 105 -2.69 9.84 10.23
C LYS A 105 -2.61 9.30 11.66
N ALA A 106 -2.45 7.99 11.83
CA ALA A 106 -2.31 7.35 13.14
C ALA A 106 -1.06 7.81 13.92
N LEU A 107 0.00 8.22 13.21
CA LEU A 107 1.23 8.80 13.77
C LEU A 107 1.18 10.34 13.85
N HIS A 108 0.01 10.96 13.63
CA HIS A 108 -0.19 12.40 13.68
C HIS A 108 0.78 13.23 12.80
N LYS A 109 1.16 12.67 11.64
CA LYS A 109 2.05 13.35 10.70
C LYS A 109 1.32 14.47 9.97
N LYS A 110 1.86 15.69 10.06
CA LYS A 110 1.30 16.89 9.42
C LYS A 110 1.85 17.14 8.01
N LYS A 111 2.86 16.42 7.59
CA LYS A 111 3.50 16.62 6.30
C LYS A 111 3.85 15.27 5.68
N ILE A 112 3.36 15.06 4.47
CA ILE A 112 3.62 13.86 3.68
C ILE A 112 4.50 14.24 2.50
N ILE A 113 5.54 13.45 2.27
CA ILE A 113 6.42 13.59 1.12
C ILE A 113 6.34 12.28 0.33
N ALA A 114 5.98 12.39 -0.94
CA ALA A 114 5.95 11.26 -1.85
C ALA A 114 7.07 11.36 -2.88
N GLU A 115 7.87 10.31 -2.99
CA GLU A 115 8.75 10.11 -4.14
C GLU A 115 7.94 9.47 -5.27
N THR A 116 8.12 9.95 -6.49
CA THR A 116 7.39 9.46 -7.65
C THR A 116 8.21 9.58 -8.93
N GLY A 117 8.34 8.47 -9.68
CA GLY A 117 8.98 8.47 -11.00
C GLY A 117 7.97 8.88 -12.08
N ALA A 118 7.12 7.96 -12.53
CA ALA A 118 6.14 8.19 -13.61
C ALA A 118 4.89 8.99 -13.17
N GLY A 119 4.81 9.47 -11.94
CA GLY A 119 3.71 10.30 -11.44
C GLY A 119 2.57 9.55 -10.74
N GLN A 120 2.37 8.27 -10.99
CA GLN A 120 1.24 7.50 -10.44
C GLN A 120 1.17 7.51 -8.91
N HIS A 121 2.31 7.33 -8.24
CA HIS A 121 2.38 7.36 -6.78
C HIS A 121 2.11 8.76 -6.23
N GLY A 122 2.66 9.79 -6.87
CA GLY A 122 2.41 11.19 -6.51
C GLY A 122 0.94 11.55 -6.61
N VAL A 123 0.30 11.21 -7.74
CA VAL A 123 -1.16 11.44 -7.94
C VAL A 123 -1.98 10.75 -6.85
N ALA A 124 -1.72 9.47 -6.57
CA ALA A 124 -2.44 8.72 -5.54
C ALA A 124 -2.25 9.32 -4.15
N THR A 125 -1.03 9.77 -3.80
CA THR A 125 -0.74 10.40 -2.52
C THR A 125 -1.40 11.77 -2.39
N CYS A 126 -1.31 12.62 -3.42
CA CYS A 126 -1.95 13.94 -3.42
C CYS A 126 -3.47 13.82 -3.26
N LEU A 127 -4.09 12.92 -4.00
CA LEU A 127 -5.53 12.74 -3.97
C LEU A 127 -6.05 12.35 -2.59
N LEU A 128 -5.37 11.41 -1.93
CA LEU A 128 -5.74 10.96 -0.58
C LEU A 128 -5.44 11.99 0.50
N TYR A 129 -4.39 12.80 0.32
CA TYR A 129 -4.03 13.84 1.28
C TYR A 129 -4.94 15.07 1.21
N THR A 130 -5.52 15.35 0.04
CA THR A 130 -6.40 16.52 -0.19
C THR A 130 -7.89 16.18 -0.13
N SER A 131 -8.26 14.89 -0.11
CA SER A 131 -9.64 14.44 0.11
C SER A 131 -9.91 14.22 1.60
N ASP A 132 -11.15 14.01 2.00
CA ASP A 132 -11.70 13.94 3.38
C ASP A 132 -10.87 13.22 4.47
N ALA A 133 -9.82 12.52 4.09
CA ALA A 133 -8.89 11.91 5.07
C ALA A 133 -7.92 12.91 5.72
N ALA A 134 -7.89 14.18 5.27
CA ALA A 134 -6.98 15.21 5.72
C ALA A 134 -7.67 16.40 6.44
N ASP A 135 -9.00 16.45 6.44
CA ASP A 135 -9.78 17.59 6.94
C ASP A 135 -10.13 17.52 8.44
N GLU A 136 -9.33 16.84 9.26
CA GLU A 136 -9.44 16.95 10.73
C GLU A 136 -8.14 17.46 11.35
#